data_018f66c7794ccf35ad561c4e93d34ec9
#
_entry.id   018f66c7794ccf35ad561c4e93d34ec9
#
_cell.length_a   1.000
_cell.length_b   1.000
_cell.length_c   1.000
_cell.angle_alpha   90.00
_cell.angle_beta   90.00
_cell.angle_gamma   90.00
#
_symmetry.space_group_name_H-M   'P 1'
#
loop_
_entity.id
_entity.type
_entity.pdbx_description
1 polymer ?
#
loop_
_entity_poly.entity_id
_entity_poly.type
_entity_poly.pdbx_seq_one_letter_code
_entity_poly.pdbx_strand_id
1 'polypeptide(L)'
;DEILRKNFPLYKKLPENVQKKLHSYINVFMDEKTFEACGDLEELTEEMCVTIAGQACLLLVNGRCGFYDKLTTILVYPDMYKADQKQNKDGTIGGGGTRLGESWEQGTIVLSWKHSLRGPAITNDGQNLVIHEFAHQLDQWDGMADGAPLRSFSEEHKDWSKNFYEAYNKHAERFRKGRKLVI
;
A
#
# COMPACT_ATOMS: atom_id res chain seq x y z
N ASP A 1 -19.34 2.99 3.25
CA ASP A 1 -19.27 4.27 2.55
C ASP A 1 -18.83 5.42 3.48
N GLU A 2 -19.46 5.55 4.64
CA GLU A 2 -19.21 6.65 5.59
C GLU A 2 -17.76 6.69 6.07
N ILE A 3 -17.20 5.55 6.46
CA ILE A 3 -15.80 5.42 6.89
C ILE A 3 -14.84 5.90 5.79
N LEU A 4 -15.06 5.48 4.55
CA LEU A 4 -14.21 5.91 3.43
C LEU A 4 -14.32 7.41 3.16
N ARG A 5 -15.52 7.98 3.27
CA ARG A 5 -15.73 9.43 3.15
C ARG A 5 -15.02 10.23 4.24
N LYS A 6 -14.95 9.67 5.45
CA LYS A 6 -14.27 10.28 6.59
C LYS A 6 -12.76 10.21 6.46
N ASN A 7 -12.21 9.01 6.22
CA ASN A 7 -10.79 8.71 6.38
C ASN A 7 -9.99 8.71 5.08
N PHE A 8 -10.66 8.72 3.91
CA PHE A 8 -10.03 8.62 2.59
C PHE A 8 -10.54 9.71 1.64
N PRO A 9 -10.05 10.95 1.74
CA PRO A 9 -10.54 12.10 0.95
C PRO A 9 -10.56 11.89 -0.57
N LEU A 10 -9.62 11.10 -1.10
CA LEU A 10 -9.57 10.76 -2.52
C LEU A 10 -10.82 10.00 -2.96
N TYR A 11 -11.40 9.17 -2.08
CA TYR A 11 -12.62 8.41 -2.36
C TYR A 11 -13.77 9.31 -2.84
N LYS A 12 -13.93 10.51 -2.24
CA LYS A 12 -14.98 11.47 -2.63
C LYS A 12 -14.84 11.99 -4.05
N LYS A 13 -13.64 11.92 -4.62
CA LYS A 13 -13.31 12.40 -5.97
C LYS A 13 -13.45 11.31 -7.04
N LEU A 14 -13.65 10.05 -6.63
CA LEU A 14 -13.80 8.94 -7.55
C LEU A 14 -15.18 8.99 -8.24
N PRO A 15 -15.26 8.65 -9.54
CA PRO A 15 -16.54 8.44 -10.21
C PRO A 15 -17.38 7.37 -9.51
N GLU A 16 -18.70 7.48 -9.59
CA GLU A 16 -19.63 6.57 -8.88
C GLU A 16 -19.44 5.09 -9.25
N ASN A 17 -19.18 4.81 -10.53
CA ASN A 17 -18.90 3.45 -10.99
C ASN A 17 -17.61 2.89 -10.39
N VAL A 18 -16.59 3.73 -10.15
CA VAL A 18 -15.34 3.33 -9.48
C VAL A 18 -15.58 3.12 -8.00
N GLN A 19 -16.38 3.97 -7.34
CA GLN A 19 -16.76 3.77 -5.94
C GLN A 19 -17.51 2.45 -5.74
N LYS A 20 -18.47 2.12 -6.60
CA LYS A 20 -19.20 0.83 -6.55
C LYS A 20 -18.26 -0.37 -6.71
N LYS A 21 -17.34 -0.29 -7.67
CA LYS A 21 -16.34 -1.34 -7.89
C LYS A 21 -15.41 -1.49 -6.69
N LEU A 22 -14.98 -0.37 -6.11
CA LEU A 22 -14.13 -0.35 -4.91
C LEU A 22 -14.83 -1.03 -3.73
N HIS A 23 -16.13 -0.76 -3.50
CA HIS A 23 -16.90 -1.44 -2.46
C HIS A 23 -16.94 -2.95 -2.65
N SER A 24 -17.17 -3.42 -3.88
CA SER A 24 -17.15 -4.86 -4.16
C SER A 24 -15.79 -5.48 -3.83
N TYR A 25 -14.70 -4.80 -4.16
CA TYR A 25 -13.36 -5.26 -3.85
C TYR A 25 -13.05 -5.24 -2.36
N ILE A 26 -13.50 -4.22 -1.62
CA ILE A 26 -13.35 -4.17 -0.17
C ILE A 26 -14.08 -5.35 0.49
N ASN A 27 -15.29 -5.67 0.06
CA ASN A 27 -16.04 -6.80 0.62
C ASN A 27 -15.29 -8.12 0.44
N VAL A 28 -14.78 -8.40 -0.76
CA VAL A 28 -13.97 -9.59 -1.03
C VAL A 28 -12.69 -9.57 -0.21
N PHE A 29 -12.03 -8.43 -0.13
CA PHE A 29 -10.80 -8.26 0.63
C PHE A 29 -11.00 -8.54 2.13
N MET A 30 -12.08 -8.04 2.71
CA MET A 30 -12.45 -8.27 4.11
C MET A 30 -12.83 -9.72 4.41
N ASP A 31 -13.36 -10.44 3.42
CA ASP A 31 -13.71 -11.85 3.52
C ASP A 31 -12.48 -12.78 3.41
N GLU A 32 -11.54 -12.42 2.52
CA GLU A 32 -10.37 -13.26 2.25
C GLU A 32 -9.17 -13.01 3.15
N LYS A 33 -8.99 -11.79 3.68
CA LYS A 33 -7.79 -11.41 4.42
C LYS A 33 -8.06 -11.34 5.92
N THR A 34 -7.12 -11.88 6.69
CA THR A 34 -7.17 -11.83 8.16
C THR A 34 -6.51 -10.55 8.65
N PHE A 35 -7.20 -9.80 9.49
CA PHE A 35 -6.64 -8.66 10.20
C PHE A 35 -6.38 -9.03 11.65
N GLU A 36 -5.20 -8.70 12.16
CA GLU A 36 -4.79 -8.99 13.53
C GLU A 36 -4.29 -7.73 14.23
N ALA A 37 -4.80 -7.51 15.45
CA ALA A 37 -4.34 -6.45 16.34
C ALA A 37 -2.99 -6.84 16.96
N CYS A 38 -2.03 -5.91 16.97
CA CYS A 38 -0.69 -6.14 17.49
C CYS A 38 -0.23 -5.01 18.43
N GLY A 39 0.77 -5.33 19.28
CA GLY A 39 1.27 -4.40 20.30
C GLY A 39 0.21 -4.10 21.35
N ASP A 40 0.05 -2.82 21.68
CA ASP A 40 -0.92 -2.36 22.69
C ASP A 40 -2.35 -2.16 22.11
N LEU A 41 -2.61 -2.65 20.91
CA LEU A 41 -3.94 -2.59 20.30
C LEU A 41 -4.76 -3.79 20.75
N GLU A 42 -5.79 -3.57 21.57
CA GLU A 42 -6.61 -4.64 22.14
C GLU A 42 -7.48 -5.33 21.08
N GLU A 43 -8.06 -4.53 20.15
CA GLU A 43 -8.92 -5.05 19.09
C GLU A 43 -8.88 -4.13 17.85
N LEU A 44 -9.26 -4.67 16.72
CA LEU A 44 -9.42 -3.92 15.48
C LEU A 44 -10.87 -3.49 15.30
N THR A 45 -11.04 -2.20 15.04
CA THR A 45 -12.36 -1.67 14.71
C THR A 45 -12.66 -1.84 13.22
N GLU A 46 -13.94 -1.89 12.85
CA GLU A 46 -14.35 -1.86 11.44
C GLU A 46 -13.78 -0.65 10.71
N GLU A 47 -13.66 0.50 11.39
CA GLU A 47 -13.05 1.71 10.83
C GLU A 47 -11.61 1.46 10.38
N MET A 48 -10.81 0.77 11.18
CA MET A 48 -9.42 0.45 10.85
C MET A 48 -9.35 -0.45 9.61
N CYS A 49 -10.07 -1.55 9.64
CA CYS A 49 -10.05 -2.54 8.56
C CYS A 49 -10.55 -1.95 7.23
N VAL A 50 -11.68 -1.24 7.23
CA VAL A 50 -12.25 -0.61 6.02
C VAL A 50 -11.37 0.51 5.48
N THR A 51 -10.72 1.29 6.37
CA THR A 51 -9.78 2.36 5.93
C THR A 51 -8.55 1.78 5.24
N ILE A 52 -7.99 0.69 5.75
CA ILE A 52 -6.85 -0.01 5.13
C ILE A 52 -7.30 -0.68 3.83
N ALA A 53 -8.38 -1.46 3.86
CA ALA A 53 -8.89 -2.16 2.69
C ALA A 53 -9.25 -1.20 1.54
N GLY A 54 -9.83 -0.04 1.85
CA GLY A 54 -10.16 0.98 0.85
C GLY A 54 -8.96 1.51 0.09
N GLN A 55 -7.85 1.74 0.77
CA GLN A 55 -6.60 2.19 0.15
C GLN A 55 -5.93 1.07 -0.65
N ALA A 56 -5.86 -0.14 -0.09
CA ALA A 56 -5.31 -1.31 -0.75
C ALA A 56 -6.07 -1.65 -2.05
N CYS A 57 -7.40 -1.72 -1.97
CA CYS A 57 -8.26 -2.05 -3.11
C CYS A 57 -8.29 -0.97 -4.19
N LEU A 58 -7.95 0.29 -3.87
CA LEU A 58 -7.84 1.34 -4.89
C LEU A 58 -6.81 0.98 -5.97
N LEU A 59 -5.71 0.33 -5.61
CA LEU A 59 -4.69 -0.12 -6.55
C LEU A 59 -5.22 -1.17 -7.55
N LEU A 60 -6.30 -1.87 -7.19
CA LEU A 60 -6.89 -2.95 -7.98
C LEU A 60 -8.03 -2.51 -8.89
N VAL A 61 -8.58 -1.29 -8.76
CA VAL A 61 -9.81 -0.88 -9.48
C VAL A 61 -9.68 -0.89 -11.00
N ASN A 62 -8.49 -0.83 -11.54
CA ASN A 62 -8.24 -0.97 -12.98
C ASN A 62 -8.22 -2.43 -13.47
N GLY A 63 -8.28 -3.41 -12.56
CA GLY A 63 -8.61 -4.81 -12.85
C GLY A 63 -7.57 -5.60 -13.63
N ARG A 64 -6.29 -5.22 -13.57
CA ARG A 64 -5.21 -5.85 -14.36
C ARG A 64 -4.18 -6.62 -13.53
N CYS A 65 -4.30 -6.60 -12.22
CA CYS A 65 -3.41 -7.32 -11.30
C CYS A 65 -4.22 -8.34 -10.49
N GLY A 66 -3.55 -9.39 -9.99
CA GLY A 66 -4.15 -10.36 -9.07
C GLY A 66 -4.68 -9.70 -7.79
N PHE A 67 -5.54 -10.40 -7.06
CA PHE A 67 -6.23 -9.88 -5.87
C PHE A 67 -5.40 -10.05 -4.58
N TYR A 68 -4.08 -9.78 -4.66
CA TYR A 68 -3.14 -10.05 -3.55
C TYR A 68 -3.19 -11.52 -3.11
N ASP A 69 -3.13 -12.45 -4.08
CA ASP A 69 -3.39 -13.88 -3.85
C ASP A 69 -2.43 -14.51 -2.84
N LYS A 70 -1.22 -13.96 -2.73
CA LYS A 70 -0.20 -14.44 -1.77
C LYS A 70 -0.36 -13.81 -0.39
N LEU A 71 -1.11 -12.71 -0.26
CA LEU A 71 -1.34 -12.02 1.01
C LEU A 71 -2.47 -12.71 1.77
N THR A 72 -2.20 -13.08 3.01
CA THR A 72 -3.19 -13.69 3.91
C THR A 72 -3.49 -12.84 5.13
N THR A 73 -2.47 -12.15 5.67
CA THR A 73 -2.57 -11.52 6.98
C THR A 73 -2.09 -10.07 6.96
N ILE A 74 -2.84 -9.20 7.62
CA ILE A 74 -2.51 -7.81 7.87
C ILE A 74 -2.40 -7.59 9.38
N LEU A 75 -1.17 -7.37 9.86
CA LEU A 75 -0.87 -7.06 11.24
C LEU A 75 -0.93 -5.55 11.45
N VAL A 76 -1.73 -5.08 12.40
CA VAL A 76 -1.93 -3.66 12.65
C VAL A 76 -1.46 -3.28 14.04
N TYR A 77 -0.46 -2.41 14.11
CA TYR A 77 0.04 -1.80 15.34
C TYR A 77 -0.57 -0.41 15.53
N PRO A 78 -0.74 0.08 16.77
CA PRO A 78 -1.30 1.42 17.03
C PRO A 78 -0.42 2.55 16.45
N ASP A 79 0.90 2.43 16.56
CA ASP A 79 1.89 3.39 16.06
C ASP A 79 3.10 2.64 15.48
N MET A 80 4.23 3.31 15.32
CA MET A 80 5.50 2.69 14.92
C MET A 80 5.87 1.51 15.82
N TYR A 81 6.31 0.43 15.24
CA TYR A 81 6.77 -0.75 15.96
C TYR A 81 8.27 -0.94 15.78
N LYS A 82 8.90 -1.60 16.76
CA LYS A 82 10.29 -2.02 16.66
C LYS A 82 10.33 -3.40 15.99
N ALA A 83 10.94 -3.47 14.83
CA ALA A 83 11.24 -4.77 14.24
C ALA A 83 12.40 -5.40 15.01
N ASP A 84 12.23 -6.66 15.42
CA ASP A 84 13.33 -7.42 16.02
C ASP A 84 14.48 -7.57 15.02
N GLN A 85 15.70 -7.53 15.54
CA GLN A 85 16.89 -7.79 14.74
C GLN A 85 16.85 -9.26 14.28
N LYS A 86 16.75 -9.47 12.97
CA LYS A 86 16.89 -10.82 12.40
C LYS A 86 18.37 -11.09 12.12
N GLN A 87 18.86 -12.21 12.63
CA GLN A 87 20.15 -12.75 12.23
C GLN A 87 19.98 -13.40 10.86
N ASN A 88 20.62 -12.84 9.85
CA ASN A 88 20.64 -13.40 8.51
C ASN A 88 21.38 -14.74 8.49
N LYS A 89 21.13 -15.58 7.49
CA LYS A 89 21.79 -16.90 7.34
C LYS A 89 23.31 -16.80 7.18
N ASP A 90 23.85 -15.64 6.85
CA ASP A 90 25.29 -15.33 6.74
C ASP A 90 25.90 -14.82 8.06
N GLY A 91 25.14 -14.80 9.15
CA GLY A 91 25.59 -14.34 10.47
C GLY A 91 25.57 -12.83 10.66
N THR A 92 25.18 -12.05 9.67
CA THR A 92 25.01 -10.59 9.82
C THR A 92 23.72 -10.26 10.57
N ILE A 93 23.74 -9.22 11.40
CA ILE A 93 22.56 -8.71 12.10
C ILE A 93 21.95 -7.62 11.24
N GLY A 94 20.81 -7.90 10.64
CA GLY A 94 20.07 -6.95 9.82
C GLY A 94 18.65 -6.72 10.34
N GLY A 95 18.04 -5.60 9.94
CA GLY A 95 16.60 -5.38 10.10
C GLY A 95 16.10 -4.85 11.43
N GLY A 96 16.95 -4.55 12.41
CA GLY A 96 16.53 -3.86 13.63
C GLY A 96 16.26 -2.38 13.37
N GLY A 97 15.15 -1.85 13.90
CA GLY A 97 14.81 -0.43 13.79
C GLY A 97 13.32 -0.18 13.98
N THR A 98 12.98 1.09 14.13
CA THR A 98 11.58 1.53 14.21
C THR A 98 11.00 1.59 12.79
N ARG A 99 9.87 0.91 12.55
CA ARG A 99 9.22 0.82 11.25
C ARG A 99 7.78 1.32 11.31
N LEU A 100 7.30 1.85 10.20
CA LEU A 100 5.92 2.28 10.00
C LEU A 100 5.08 1.16 9.35
N GLY A 101 5.73 0.38 8.49
CA GLY A 101 5.15 -0.74 7.76
C GLY A 101 6.23 -1.69 7.26
N GLU A 102 5.84 -2.86 6.85
CA GLU A 102 6.70 -3.87 6.24
C GLU A 102 5.85 -4.87 5.45
N SER A 103 6.29 -5.19 4.26
CA SER A 103 5.71 -6.25 3.44
C SER A 103 6.64 -7.46 3.46
N TRP A 104 6.16 -8.60 3.92
CA TRP A 104 6.95 -9.82 4.04
C TRP A 104 6.63 -10.76 2.87
N GLU A 105 7.67 -11.43 2.33
CA GLU A 105 7.53 -12.44 1.27
C GLU A 105 6.60 -13.62 1.65
N GLN A 106 6.29 -13.79 2.93
CA GLN A 106 5.47 -14.88 3.47
C GLN A 106 3.96 -14.55 3.54
N GLY A 107 3.48 -13.59 2.77
CA GLY A 107 2.05 -13.28 2.72
C GLY A 107 1.52 -12.47 3.92
N THR A 108 2.38 -11.69 4.55
CA THR A 108 2.02 -10.84 5.68
C THR A 108 2.44 -9.39 5.42
N ILE A 109 1.55 -8.45 5.70
CA ILE A 109 1.83 -7.01 5.76
C ILE A 109 1.70 -6.54 7.20
N VAL A 110 2.62 -5.69 7.63
CA VAL A 110 2.59 -5.01 8.93
C VAL A 110 2.37 -3.53 8.71
N LEU A 111 1.40 -2.95 9.43
CA LEU A 111 1.00 -1.55 9.26
C LEU A 111 0.88 -0.84 10.62
N SER A 112 1.24 0.44 10.66
CA SER A 112 0.89 1.34 11.75
C SER A 112 -0.47 1.98 11.45
N TRP A 113 -1.44 1.82 12.36
CA TRP A 113 -2.75 2.46 12.22
C TRP A 113 -2.66 3.98 12.10
N LYS A 114 -1.89 4.60 12.98
CA LYS A 114 -1.67 6.06 12.97
C LYS A 114 -1.21 6.57 11.61
N HIS A 115 -0.29 5.86 10.95
CA HIS A 115 0.26 6.24 9.65
C HIS A 115 -0.68 5.83 8.50
N SER A 116 -1.42 4.75 8.66
CA SER A 116 -2.46 4.33 7.71
C SER A 116 -3.61 5.33 7.63
N LEU A 117 -3.93 5.99 8.75
CA LEU A 117 -4.93 7.05 8.80
C LEU A 117 -4.38 8.40 8.30
N ARG A 118 -3.11 8.72 8.62
CA ARG A 118 -2.47 9.98 8.23
C ARG A 118 -2.21 10.07 6.74
N GLY A 119 -1.72 8.99 6.12
CA GLY A 119 -1.33 8.96 4.71
C GLY A 119 -2.42 9.50 3.77
N PRO A 120 -3.63 8.97 3.79
CA PRO A 120 -4.70 9.43 2.92
C PRO A 120 -5.22 10.84 3.26
N ALA A 121 -5.04 11.31 4.51
CA ALA A 121 -5.49 12.64 4.92
C ALA A 121 -4.63 13.77 4.33
N ILE A 122 -3.34 13.50 4.05
CA ILE A 122 -2.40 14.47 3.49
C ILE A 122 -2.11 14.10 2.03
N THR A 123 -2.88 14.67 1.11
CA THR A 123 -2.89 14.25 -0.30
C THR A 123 -1.75 14.83 -1.16
N ASN A 124 -0.83 15.59 -0.59
CA ASN A 124 0.18 16.33 -1.36
C ASN A 124 1.61 16.22 -0.80
N ASP A 125 1.87 15.26 0.09
CA ASP A 125 3.22 15.00 0.64
C ASP A 125 3.87 13.74 0.04
N GLY A 126 3.13 12.99 -0.78
CA GLY A 126 3.59 11.75 -1.40
C GLY A 126 3.78 10.58 -0.44
N GLN A 127 3.25 10.69 0.77
CA GLN A 127 3.41 9.67 1.81
C GLN A 127 2.09 8.97 2.09
N ASN A 128 1.95 7.75 1.59
CA ASN A 128 0.84 6.88 1.95
C ASN A 128 1.36 5.48 2.24
N LEU A 129 1.41 5.14 3.53
CA LEU A 129 1.94 3.87 4.00
C LEU A 129 1.22 2.67 3.39
N VAL A 130 -0.11 2.67 3.41
CA VAL A 130 -0.89 1.53 2.92
C VAL A 130 -0.63 1.31 1.42
N ILE A 131 -0.73 2.38 0.62
CA ILE A 131 -0.46 2.28 -0.82
C ILE A 131 0.97 1.80 -1.08
N HIS A 132 1.96 2.25 -0.30
CA HIS A 132 3.35 1.86 -0.43
C HIS A 132 3.54 0.35 -0.20
N GLU A 133 3.06 -0.17 0.92
CA GLU A 133 3.22 -1.60 1.26
C GLU A 133 2.43 -2.51 0.30
N PHE A 134 1.23 -2.09 -0.10
CA PHE A 134 0.45 -2.87 -1.06
C PHE A 134 0.98 -2.77 -2.49
N ALA A 135 1.67 -1.69 -2.86
CA ALA A 135 2.41 -1.62 -4.12
C ALA A 135 3.55 -2.66 -4.17
N HIS A 136 4.26 -2.87 -3.04
CA HIS A 136 5.25 -3.94 -2.94
C HIS A 136 4.63 -5.33 -3.14
N GLN A 137 3.42 -5.58 -2.63
CA GLN A 137 2.72 -6.86 -2.87
C GLN A 137 2.42 -7.08 -4.36
N LEU A 138 2.07 -6.04 -5.09
CA LEU A 138 1.85 -6.12 -6.53
C LEU A 138 3.15 -6.32 -7.31
N ASP A 139 4.22 -5.66 -6.89
CA ASP A 139 5.54 -5.77 -7.50
C ASP A 139 6.15 -7.17 -7.30
N GLN A 140 5.90 -7.79 -6.14
CA GLN A 140 6.37 -9.14 -5.81
C GLN A 140 5.49 -10.27 -6.35
N TRP A 141 4.38 -9.95 -7.02
CA TRP A 141 3.40 -10.95 -7.45
C TRP A 141 3.98 -11.96 -8.44
N ASP A 142 4.84 -11.53 -9.35
CA ASP A 142 5.54 -12.38 -10.33
C ASP A 142 6.84 -13.01 -9.81
N GLY A 143 7.24 -12.67 -8.59
CA GLY A 143 8.49 -13.14 -7.96
C GLY A 143 9.70 -12.26 -8.25
N MET A 144 9.54 -11.17 -8.99
CA MET A 144 10.58 -10.18 -9.28
C MET A 144 10.17 -8.85 -8.65
N ALA A 145 10.85 -8.44 -7.59
CA ALA A 145 10.67 -7.12 -6.97
C ALA A 145 11.52 -6.08 -7.73
N ASP A 146 11.16 -5.78 -8.97
CA ASP A 146 11.92 -4.91 -9.87
C ASP A 146 11.29 -3.53 -10.08
N GLY A 147 10.20 -3.24 -9.37
CA GLY A 147 9.43 -1.99 -9.45
C GLY A 147 8.51 -1.91 -10.68
N ALA A 148 8.30 -3.03 -11.37
CA ALA A 148 7.46 -3.10 -12.57
C ALA A 148 6.40 -4.20 -12.44
N PRO A 149 5.22 -3.91 -11.85
CA PRO A 149 4.16 -4.90 -11.68
C PRO A 149 3.80 -5.57 -13.00
N LEU A 150 3.62 -6.89 -12.98
CA LEU A 150 3.31 -7.71 -14.16
C LEU A 150 2.15 -7.13 -14.96
N ARG A 151 2.38 -6.99 -16.25
CA ARG A 151 1.38 -6.57 -17.23
C ARG A 151 1.20 -7.64 -18.28
N SER A 152 -0.03 -7.92 -18.58
CA SER A 152 -0.43 -8.99 -19.50
C SER A 152 0.04 -8.81 -20.95
N PHE A 153 0.57 -7.61 -21.33
CA PHE A 153 0.97 -7.30 -22.70
C PHE A 153 2.26 -6.50 -22.75
N SER A 154 3.17 -6.88 -23.68
CA SER A 154 4.47 -6.26 -23.88
C SER A 154 4.43 -4.77 -24.27
N GLU A 155 3.36 -4.32 -24.94
CA GLU A 155 3.17 -2.91 -25.30
C GLU A 155 2.82 -2.04 -24.09
N GLU A 156 1.95 -2.53 -23.20
CA GLU A 156 1.61 -1.81 -21.97
C GLU A 156 2.80 -1.64 -21.03
N HIS A 157 3.73 -2.59 -21.05
CA HIS A 157 4.97 -2.49 -20.28
C HIS A 157 5.89 -1.36 -20.82
N LYS A 158 5.96 -1.21 -22.14
CA LYS A 158 6.74 -0.12 -22.77
C LYS A 158 6.15 1.25 -22.43
N ASP A 159 4.82 1.39 -22.49
CA ASP A 159 4.12 2.62 -22.17
C ASP A 159 4.25 2.97 -20.68
N TRP A 160 4.16 1.98 -19.79
CA TRP A 160 4.36 2.17 -18.36
C TRP A 160 5.78 2.66 -18.08
N SER A 161 6.79 1.97 -18.60
CA SER A 161 8.20 2.32 -18.40
C SER A 161 8.52 3.71 -18.93
N LYS A 162 7.99 4.07 -20.11
CA LYS A 162 8.13 5.40 -20.69
C LYS A 162 7.48 6.47 -19.81
N ASN A 163 6.22 6.28 -19.42
CA ASN A 163 5.48 7.24 -18.59
C ASN A 163 6.13 7.42 -17.22
N PHE A 164 6.59 6.32 -16.61
CA PHE A 164 7.29 6.35 -15.34
C PHE A 164 8.63 7.10 -15.45
N TYR A 165 9.41 6.82 -16.49
CA TYR A 165 10.69 7.48 -16.74
C TYR A 165 10.52 8.99 -17.00
N GLU A 166 9.51 9.38 -17.77
CA GLU A 166 9.18 10.79 -17.99
C GLU A 166 8.76 11.50 -16.71
N ALA A 167 7.92 10.86 -15.89
CA ALA A 167 7.48 11.37 -14.60
C ALA A 167 8.66 11.53 -13.62
N TYR A 168 9.53 10.51 -13.55
CA TYR A 168 10.75 10.54 -12.74
C TYR A 168 11.69 11.69 -13.14
N ASN A 169 11.99 11.84 -14.44
CA ASN A 169 12.86 12.90 -14.92
C ASN A 169 12.29 14.29 -14.61
N LYS A 170 10.99 14.49 -14.83
CA LYS A 170 10.30 15.73 -14.50
C LYS A 170 10.37 16.04 -13.01
N HIS A 171 10.23 15.02 -12.16
CA HIS A 171 10.34 15.13 -10.72
C HIS A 171 11.77 15.47 -10.29
N ALA A 172 12.77 14.76 -10.80
CA ALA A 172 14.19 15.00 -10.54
C ALA A 172 14.63 16.41 -10.98
N GLU A 173 14.14 16.89 -12.13
CA GLU A 173 14.40 18.26 -12.60
C GLU A 173 13.79 19.31 -11.66
N ARG A 174 12.56 19.11 -11.19
CA ARG A 174 11.90 20.00 -10.21
C ARG A 174 12.69 20.05 -8.90
N PHE A 175 13.16 18.89 -8.42
CA PHE A 175 14.01 18.80 -7.22
C PHE A 175 15.29 19.59 -7.39
N ARG A 176 16.02 19.42 -8.49
CA ARG A 176 17.27 20.17 -8.78
C ARG A 176 17.03 21.67 -8.85
N LYS A 177 15.87 22.11 -9.28
CA LYS A 177 15.48 23.53 -9.35
C LYS A 177 14.91 24.08 -8.02
N GLY A 178 14.96 23.31 -6.92
CA GLY A 178 14.43 23.72 -5.61
C GLY A 178 12.91 23.98 -5.60
N ARG A 179 12.18 23.45 -6.58
CA ARG A 179 10.72 23.60 -6.66
C ARG A 179 10.03 22.60 -5.75
N LYS A 180 8.88 23.01 -5.16
CA LYS A 180 8.06 22.09 -4.36
C LYS A 180 7.72 20.85 -5.19
N LEU A 181 8.07 19.70 -4.65
CA LEU A 181 7.71 18.41 -5.22
C LEU A 181 6.22 18.17 -4.96
N VAL A 182 5.51 17.80 -6.01
CA VAL A 182 4.14 17.32 -5.92
C VAL A 182 4.25 15.85 -6.31
N ILE A 183 4.13 15.01 -5.33
CA ILE A 183 3.95 13.57 -5.53
C ILE A 183 2.48 13.29 -5.31
#